data_b5f0769e2b59c8ee76a04c98716dd014
#
_entry.id   b5f0769e2b59c8ee76a04c98716dd014
#
_cell.length_a   1.000
_cell.length_b   1.000
_cell.length_c   1.000
_cell.angle_alpha   90.00
_cell.angle_beta   90.00
_cell.angle_gamma   90.00
#
_symmetry.space_group_name_H-M   'P 1'
#
loop_
_entity.id
_entity.type
_entity.pdbx_description
1 polymer ?
#
loop_
_entity_poly.entity_id
_entity_poly.type
_entity_poly.pdbx_seq_one_letter_code
_entity_poly.pdbx_strand_id
1 'polypeptide(L)'
;MIGYDFFNNFTVVIDESHFITLLHAQLLRTCFKEIEEWGLASVLGLDLDGIEDADEFDWGKSEYYLAKISDEMKVQFVTQKQYTLKLMRAVIEDVWNEGEDSQDLQYFGMTGVHELWERAIKDVLRDEINKKPEDTNAKLKCDPDDKKEMEKAGKTLLEYIDAPVWKTGGSDIRGYSVDASGKHTVDRLEPDFVATYRDEEANACHFVILDAKYYCPRVEGGRISGQPGVGDVNKQFLYQLAYGKLIGYNQKQGQLNVHNAFVLPRPFKDSIPTNTERGLSPTTFAKVWVDIFADIMPCCELSVLYVDGVRLLDCYVRGIFDDDKHSMLRELVGVISLDSDKASMGKGAGGDAQDV
;
A
#
# COMPACT_ATOMS: atom_id res chain seq x y z
N MET A 1 -44.43 71.09 -12.52
CA MET A 1 -43.34 70.28 -13.12
C MET A 1 -42.71 69.53 -11.98
N ILE A 2 -43.11 68.28 -11.79
CA ILE A 2 -42.67 67.43 -10.67
C ILE A 2 -41.51 66.62 -11.21
N GLY A 3 -40.27 66.88 -10.69
CA GLY A 3 -39.09 66.11 -11.02
C GLY A 3 -39.08 64.77 -10.26
N TYR A 4 -39.08 63.67 -10.94
CA TYR A 4 -38.82 62.40 -10.34
C TYR A 4 -37.29 62.19 -10.35
N ASP A 5 -36.69 62.26 -9.16
CA ASP A 5 -35.34 61.73 -8.95
C ASP A 5 -35.39 60.19 -8.95
N PHE A 6 -34.90 59.62 -10.01
CA PHE A 6 -34.62 58.17 -10.04
C PHE A 6 -33.35 57.92 -9.20
N PHE A 7 -33.52 57.49 -7.95
CA PHE A 7 -32.44 56.83 -7.22
C PHE A 7 -32.29 55.44 -7.78
N ASN A 8 -31.28 55.23 -8.63
CA ASN A 8 -30.80 53.93 -8.98
C ASN A 8 -30.10 53.34 -7.75
N ASN A 9 -30.84 52.63 -6.90
CA ASN A 9 -30.27 51.73 -5.94
C ASN A 9 -29.76 50.49 -6.71
N PHE A 10 -28.50 50.52 -7.09
CA PHE A 10 -27.83 49.28 -7.46
C PHE A 10 -27.66 48.46 -6.21
N THR A 11 -28.60 47.55 -5.94
CA THR A 11 -28.37 46.48 -5.02
C THR A 11 -27.42 45.52 -5.73
N VAL A 12 -26.15 45.54 -5.33
CA VAL A 12 -25.23 44.51 -5.74
C VAL A 12 -25.72 43.23 -5.06
N VAL A 13 -26.53 42.47 -5.78
CA VAL A 13 -26.85 41.09 -5.37
C VAL A 13 -25.56 40.31 -5.58
N ILE A 14 -24.80 40.11 -4.52
CA ILE A 14 -23.73 39.13 -4.53
C ILE A 14 -24.44 37.79 -4.70
N ASP A 15 -24.28 37.16 -5.85
CA ASP A 15 -24.77 35.81 -6.08
C ASP A 15 -23.97 34.89 -5.17
N GLU A 16 -24.57 34.48 -4.05
CA GLU A 16 -23.93 33.61 -3.07
C GLU A 16 -23.61 32.23 -3.70
N SER A 17 -24.35 31.80 -4.73
CA SER A 17 -24.06 30.59 -5.47
C SER A 17 -22.76 30.72 -6.27
N HIS A 18 -22.49 31.88 -6.82
CA HIS A 18 -21.21 32.16 -7.49
C HIS A 18 -20.03 32.20 -6.52
N PHE A 19 -20.22 32.75 -5.31
CA PHE A 19 -19.20 32.77 -4.27
C PHE A 19 -18.78 31.34 -3.87
N ILE A 20 -19.73 30.42 -3.62
CA ILE A 20 -19.44 29.02 -3.28
C ILE A 20 -18.74 28.32 -4.44
N THR A 21 -19.13 28.61 -5.69
CA THR A 21 -18.46 28.05 -6.88
C THR A 21 -17.01 28.49 -6.97
N LEU A 22 -16.73 29.76 -6.76
CA LEU A 22 -15.36 30.29 -6.74
C LEU A 22 -14.54 29.70 -5.59
N LEU A 23 -15.13 29.62 -4.40
CA LEU A 23 -14.48 29.00 -3.25
C LEU A 23 -14.12 27.53 -3.50
N HIS A 24 -15.02 26.79 -4.16
CA HIS A 24 -14.75 25.42 -4.58
C HIS A 24 -13.59 25.35 -5.59
N ALA A 25 -13.58 26.24 -6.59
CA ALA A 25 -12.49 26.32 -7.56
C ALA A 25 -11.14 26.65 -6.90
N GLN A 26 -11.11 27.57 -5.93
CA GLN A 26 -9.91 27.90 -5.15
C GLN A 26 -9.37 26.68 -4.38
N LEU A 27 -10.25 25.96 -3.66
CA LEU A 27 -9.87 24.75 -2.94
C LEU A 27 -9.35 23.66 -3.88
N LEU A 28 -10.03 23.42 -5.00
CA LEU A 28 -9.59 22.42 -5.98
C LEU A 28 -8.21 22.76 -6.54
N ARG A 29 -7.94 24.03 -6.86
CA ARG A 29 -6.63 24.47 -7.35
C ARG A 29 -5.54 24.28 -6.29
N THR A 30 -5.85 24.60 -5.03
CA THR A 30 -4.92 24.41 -3.91
C THR A 30 -4.58 22.94 -3.73
N CYS A 31 -5.58 22.05 -3.67
CA CYS A 31 -5.36 20.62 -3.55
C CYS A 31 -4.63 20.05 -4.79
N PHE A 32 -4.98 20.53 -5.99
CA PHE A 32 -4.32 20.08 -7.23
C PHE A 32 -2.84 20.42 -7.22
N LYS A 33 -2.47 21.63 -6.79
CA LYS A 33 -1.07 22.06 -6.71
C LYS A 33 -0.25 21.12 -5.82
N GLU A 34 -0.78 20.71 -4.67
CA GLU A 34 -0.14 19.73 -3.80
C GLU A 34 0.01 18.36 -4.50
N ILE A 35 -1.04 17.87 -5.14
CA ILE A 35 -1.03 16.60 -5.89
C ILE A 35 -0.02 16.67 -7.05
N GLU A 36 0.09 17.81 -7.72
CA GLU A 36 1.07 18.05 -8.80
C GLU A 36 2.50 18.09 -8.27
N GLU A 37 2.74 18.75 -7.14
CA GLU A 37 4.04 18.77 -6.46
C GLU A 37 4.49 17.36 -6.04
N TRP A 38 3.55 16.47 -5.76
CA TRP A 38 3.80 15.05 -5.49
C TRP A 38 3.99 14.20 -6.76
N GLY A 39 3.83 14.78 -7.95
CA GLY A 39 3.92 14.07 -9.23
C GLY A 39 2.75 13.12 -9.51
N LEU A 40 1.69 13.17 -8.72
CA LEU A 40 0.54 12.27 -8.85
C LEU A 40 -0.50 12.74 -9.87
N ALA A 41 -0.56 14.02 -10.20
CA ALA A 41 -1.59 14.56 -11.10
C ALA A 41 -1.60 13.86 -12.46
N SER A 42 -0.43 13.66 -13.07
CA SER A 42 -0.30 12.98 -14.36
C SER A 42 -0.63 11.48 -14.28
N VAL A 43 -0.28 10.82 -13.17
CA VAL A 43 -0.56 9.40 -12.93
C VAL A 43 -2.05 9.13 -12.78
N LEU A 44 -2.74 10.04 -12.09
CA LEU A 44 -4.18 9.94 -11.85
C LEU A 44 -5.02 10.51 -13.01
N GLY A 45 -4.38 11.07 -14.04
CA GLY A 45 -5.06 11.72 -15.15
C GLY A 45 -5.88 12.93 -14.71
N LEU A 46 -5.43 13.63 -13.67
CA LEU A 46 -6.08 14.83 -13.16
C LEU A 46 -5.56 16.05 -13.89
N ASP A 47 -6.49 16.93 -14.28
CA ASP A 47 -6.23 18.24 -14.82
C ASP A 47 -7.21 19.27 -14.23
N LEU A 48 -7.00 20.52 -14.53
CA LEU A 48 -7.88 21.62 -14.12
C LEU A 48 -8.77 22.12 -15.26
N ASP A 49 -8.88 21.37 -16.35
CA ASP A 49 -9.70 21.74 -17.49
C ASP A 49 -11.17 21.88 -17.08
N GLY A 50 -11.75 23.03 -17.40
CA GLY A 50 -13.12 23.37 -17.03
C GLY A 50 -13.32 23.88 -15.61
N ILE A 51 -12.25 24.02 -14.81
CA ILE A 51 -12.33 24.67 -13.50
C ILE A 51 -12.13 26.16 -13.69
N GLU A 52 -13.08 26.95 -13.19
CA GLU A 52 -13.07 28.41 -13.27
C GLU A 52 -11.75 28.97 -12.70
N ASP A 53 -11.20 29.99 -13.36
CA ASP A 53 -9.99 30.64 -12.88
C ASP A 53 -10.29 31.41 -11.62
N ALA A 54 -9.56 31.14 -10.54
CA ALA A 54 -9.80 31.70 -9.22
C ALA A 54 -8.47 32.02 -8.55
N ASP A 55 -8.49 33.06 -7.70
CA ASP A 55 -7.35 33.44 -6.87
C ASP A 55 -6.94 32.30 -5.92
N GLU A 56 -5.73 32.36 -5.36
CA GLU A 56 -5.29 31.41 -4.35
C GLU A 56 -6.21 31.45 -3.11
N PHE A 57 -6.39 30.29 -2.49
CA PHE A 57 -7.20 30.17 -1.29
C PHE A 57 -6.53 30.87 -0.10
N ASP A 58 -7.26 31.78 0.53
CA ASP A 58 -6.78 32.56 1.67
C ASP A 58 -7.12 31.86 3.00
N TRP A 59 -6.20 31.06 3.51
CA TRP A 59 -6.35 30.35 4.77
C TRP A 59 -6.65 31.26 5.97
N GLY A 60 -6.26 32.53 5.92
CA GLY A 60 -6.59 33.51 6.97
C GLY A 60 -8.08 33.85 7.09
N LYS A 61 -8.90 33.42 6.12
CA LYS A 61 -10.36 33.62 6.09
C LYS A 61 -11.15 32.33 6.33
N SER A 62 -10.54 31.28 6.82
CA SER A 62 -11.17 29.97 6.97
C SER A 62 -12.47 30.02 7.78
N GLU A 63 -12.53 30.74 8.89
CA GLU A 63 -13.77 30.90 9.68
C GLU A 63 -14.90 31.53 8.86
N TYR A 64 -14.60 32.55 8.05
CA TYR A 64 -15.57 33.15 7.17
C TYR A 64 -16.09 32.19 6.11
N TYR A 65 -15.18 31.40 5.51
CA TYR A 65 -15.56 30.39 4.51
C TYR A 65 -16.40 29.27 5.10
N LEU A 66 -16.05 28.79 6.29
CA LEU A 66 -16.82 27.78 7.03
C LEU A 66 -18.24 28.26 7.37
N ALA A 67 -18.38 29.54 7.76
CA ALA A 67 -19.70 30.12 8.00
C ALA A 67 -20.55 30.18 6.72
N LYS A 68 -19.96 30.58 5.58
CA LYS A 68 -20.66 30.61 4.28
C LYS A 68 -21.05 29.22 3.78
N ILE A 69 -20.17 28.24 3.91
CA ILE A 69 -20.48 26.84 3.58
C ILE A 69 -21.62 26.32 4.46
N SER A 70 -21.59 26.63 5.77
CA SER A 70 -22.64 26.23 6.70
C SER A 70 -23.99 26.84 6.35
N ASP A 71 -24.03 28.10 5.91
CA ASP A 71 -25.28 28.75 5.50
C ASP A 71 -25.82 28.16 4.19
N GLU A 72 -24.95 27.88 3.20
CA GLU A 72 -25.37 27.21 1.96
C GLU A 72 -25.88 25.80 2.23
N MET A 73 -25.25 25.05 3.15
CA MET A 73 -25.74 23.70 3.52
C MET A 73 -27.16 23.68 4.10
N LYS A 74 -27.62 24.78 4.73
CA LYS A 74 -28.99 24.87 5.27
C LYS A 74 -30.04 24.99 4.18
N VAL A 75 -29.68 25.58 3.03
CA VAL A 75 -30.61 25.85 1.93
C VAL A 75 -30.45 24.93 0.73
N GLN A 76 -29.37 24.16 0.69
CA GLN A 76 -29.08 23.24 -0.41
C GLN A 76 -29.77 21.90 -0.20
N PHE A 77 -30.59 21.46 -1.18
CA PHE A 77 -31.36 20.21 -1.14
C PHE A 77 -30.83 19.13 -2.11
N VAL A 78 -29.91 19.50 -3.00
CA VAL A 78 -29.32 18.55 -3.95
C VAL A 78 -28.24 17.75 -3.24
N THR A 79 -28.42 16.43 -3.10
CA THR A 79 -27.53 15.52 -2.36
C THR A 79 -26.07 15.63 -2.78
N GLN A 80 -25.82 15.69 -4.09
CA GLN A 80 -24.45 15.81 -4.60
C GLN A 80 -23.78 17.12 -4.18
N LYS A 81 -24.52 18.25 -4.25
CA LYS A 81 -24.02 19.56 -3.80
C LYS A 81 -23.80 19.60 -2.29
N GLN A 82 -24.70 19.00 -1.51
CA GLN A 82 -24.50 18.86 -0.05
C GLN A 82 -23.24 18.05 0.26
N TYR A 83 -22.97 16.99 -0.51
CA TYR A 83 -21.76 16.21 -0.34
C TYR A 83 -20.51 17.02 -0.66
N THR A 84 -20.50 17.78 -1.77
CA THR A 84 -19.40 18.69 -2.11
C THR A 84 -19.15 19.72 -1.01
N LEU A 85 -20.20 20.34 -0.47
CA LEU A 85 -20.07 21.30 0.63
C LEU A 85 -19.47 20.68 1.89
N LYS A 86 -19.86 19.44 2.22
CA LYS A 86 -19.25 18.69 3.34
C LYS A 86 -17.76 18.42 3.10
N LEU A 87 -17.37 18.07 1.87
CA LEU A 87 -15.97 17.88 1.52
C LEU A 87 -15.17 19.19 1.64
N MET A 88 -15.69 20.28 1.06
CA MET A 88 -15.05 21.61 1.19
C MET A 88 -14.85 22.01 2.66
N ARG A 89 -15.88 21.81 3.48
CA ARG A 89 -15.83 22.07 4.91
C ARG A 89 -14.74 21.27 5.59
N ALA A 90 -14.69 19.95 5.33
CA ALA A 90 -13.73 19.06 5.93
C ALA A 90 -12.28 19.45 5.55
N VAL A 91 -12.01 19.77 4.27
CA VAL A 91 -10.69 20.26 3.83
C VAL A 91 -10.27 21.52 4.60
N ILE A 92 -11.19 22.49 4.78
CA ILE A 92 -10.88 23.74 5.48
C ILE A 92 -10.66 23.50 6.98
N GLU A 93 -11.51 22.69 7.64
CA GLU A 93 -11.41 22.40 9.07
C GLU A 93 -10.13 21.65 9.41
N ASP A 94 -9.69 20.76 8.55
CA ASP A 94 -8.58 19.87 8.79
C ASP A 94 -7.22 20.55 8.62
N VAL A 95 -7.05 21.34 7.56
CA VAL A 95 -5.83 22.16 7.39
C VAL A 95 -5.71 23.25 8.48
N TRP A 96 -6.84 23.73 9.02
CA TRP A 96 -6.84 24.70 10.12
C TRP A 96 -6.38 24.09 11.46
N ASN A 97 -6.70 22.81 11.70
CA ASN A 97 -6.42 22.13 12.95
C ASN A 97 -5.02 21.46 13.00
N GLU A 98 -4.03 21.92 12.25
CA GLU A 98 -2.63 21.42 12.31
C GLU A 98 -1.96 21.53 13.71
N GLY A 99 -2.73 21.40 14.76
CA GLY A 99 -2.32 21.32 16.15
C GLY A 99 -3.00 20.14 16.84
N GLU A 100 -2.36 18.99 16.86
CA GLU A 100 -2.46 17.88 17.81
C GLU A 100 -3.23 16.60 17.44
N ASP A 101 -4.13 16.52 16.42
CA ASP A 101 -4.80 15.24 16.10
C ASP A 101 -5.16 15.09 14.61
N SER A 102 -4.16 15.08 13.72
CA SER A 102 -4.36 14.89 12.27
C SER A 102 -4.65 13.43 11.86
N GLN A 103 -5.32 12.63 12.69
CA GLN A 103 -5.72 11.26 12.33
C GLN A 103 -6.89 11.22 11.33
N ASP A 104 -7.66 12.29 11.19
CA ASP A 104 -8.86 12.30 10.34
C ASP A 104 -8.61 12.65 8.87
N LEU A 105 -7.46 13.28 8.52
CA LEU A 105 -7.07 13.55 7.12
C LEU A 105 -6.83 12.29 6.28
N GLN A 106 -6.59 11.15 6.90
CA GLN A 106 -6.43 9.88 6.18
C GLN A 106 -7.70 9.43 5.43
N TYR A 107 -8.83 10.09 5.65
CA TYR A 107 -10.10 9.76 5.00
C TYR A 107 -10.42 10.59 3.74
N PHE A 108 -9.61 11.59 3.40
CA PHE A 108 -9.73 12.34 2.14
C PHE A 108 -9.02 11.68 0.96
N GLY A 109 -8.51 10.49 1.14
CA GLY A 109 -8.05 9.65 0.07
C GLY A 109 -9.19 8.84 -0.53
N MET A 110 -9.05 8.39 -1.75
CA MET A 110 -9.95 7.42 -2.37
C MET A 110 -10.16 6.24 -1.43
N THR A 111 -11.41 5.94 -1.08
CA THR A 111 -11.74 4.66 -0.44
C THR A 111 -11.21 3.56 -1.35
N GLY A 112 -10.36 2.66 -0.83
CA GLY A 112 -9.79 1.58 -1.62
C GLY A 112 -8.36 1.78 -2.15
N VAL A 113 -7.64 2.83 -1.75
CA VAL A 113 -6.21 3.00 -2.13
C VAL A 113 -5.37 1.78 -1.73
N HIS A 114 -5.67 1.14 -0.62
CA HIS A 114 -5.00 -0.08 -0.21
C HIS A 114 -5.22 -1.22 -1.22
N GLU A 115 -6.45 -1.39 -1.75
CA GLU A 115 -6.74 -2.39 -2.78
C GLU A 115 -6.02 -2.07 -4.09
N LEU A 116 -5.95 -0.79 -4.46
CA LEU A 116 -5.18 -0.34 -5.62
C LEU A 116 -3.69 -0.62 -5.44
N TRP A 117 -3.15 -0.36 -4.23
CA TRP A 117 -1.76 -0.63 -3.88
C TRP A 117 -1.42 -2.11 -4.00
N GLU A 118 -2.24 -2.98 -3.39
CA GLU A 118 -2.09 -4.44 -3.49
C GLU A 118 -2.14 -4.90 -4.96
N ARG A 119 -3.11 -4.36 -5.73
CA ARG A 119 -3.26 -4.70 -7.13
C ARG A 119 -2.06 -4.26 -7.97
N ALA A 120 -1.55 -3.05 -7.73
CA ALA A 120 -0.38 -2.55 -8.43
C ALA A 120 0.87 -3.42 -8.16
N ILE A 121 1.10 -3.83 -6.91
CA ILE A 121 2.18 -4.77 -6.55
C ILE A 121 2.02 -6.09 -7.30
N LYS A 122 0.82 -6.70 -7.27
CA LYS A 122 0.52 -7.98 -7.92
C LYS A 122 0.81 -7.93 -9.43
N ASP A 123 0.26 -6.93 -10.10
CA ASP A 123 0.32 -6.84 -11.56
C ASP A 123 1.72 -6.42 -12.03
N VAL A 124 2.32 -5.38 -11.43
CA VAL A 124 3.63 -4.87 -11.84
C VAL A 124 4.74 -5.89 -11.60
N LEU A 125 4.75 -6.55 -10.44
CA LEU A 125 5.79 -7.53 -10.09
C LEU A 125 5.47 -8.96 -10.56
N ARG A 126 4.35 -9.18 -11.26
CA ARG A 126 3.92 -10.45 -11.85
C ARG A 126 3.73 -11.56 -10.81
N ASP A 127 2.70 -11.41 -9.98
CA ASP A 127 2.30 -12.40 -8.97
C ASP A 127 2.12 -13.80 -9.55
N GLU A 128 2.60 -14.80 -8.84
CA GLU A 128 2.52 -16.22 -9.20
C GLU A 128 1.59 -17.03 -8.29
N ILE A 129 0.85 -16.40 -7.38
CA ILE A 129 0.03 -17.10 -6.38
C ILE A 129 -0.95 -18.10 -7.00
N ASN A 130 -1.42 -17.82 -8.21
CA ASN A 130 -2.34 -18.67 -8.96
C ASN A 130 -1.64 -19.70 -9.87
N LYS A 131 -0.30 -19.76 -9.88
CA LYS A 131 0.45 -20.78 -10.60
C LYS A 131 0.65 -22.03 -9.75
N LYS A 132 0.82 -23.17 -10.39
CA LYS A 132 1.29 -24.39 -9.72
C LYS A 132 2.79 -24.27 -9.42
N PRO A 133 3.33 -24.97 -8.41
CA PRO A 133 4.77 -24.95 -8.11
C PRO A 133 5.66 -25.18 -9.34
N GLU A 134 5.32 -26.15 -10.18
CA GLU A 134 6.06 -26.50 -11.40
C GLU A 134 5.98 -25.45 -12.52
N ASP A 135 4.94 -24.62 -12.51
CA ASP A 135 4.69 -23.55 -13.50
C ASP A 135 5.28 -22.21 -13.06
N THR A 136 5.87 -22.13 -11.85
CA THR A 136 6.55 -20.92 -11.37
C THR A 136 7.85 -20.67 -12.13
N ASN A 137 8.34 -19.44 -12.09
CA ASN A 137 9.58 -19.06 -12.79
C ASN A 137 10.80 -19.86 -12.25
N ALA A 138 10.85 -20.19 -10.96
CA ALA A 138 11.87 -21.07 -10.37
C ALA A 138 11.60 -22.55 -10.61
N LYS A 139 10.44 -22.94 -11.14
CA LYS A 139 10.02 -24.33 -11.38
C LYS A 139 10.15 -25.18 -10.13
N LEU A 140 9.45 -24.77 -9.08
CA LEU A 140 9.47 -25.46 -7.79
C LEU A 140 8.91 -26.89 -7.91
N LYS A 141 9.41 -27.78 -7.07
CA LYS A 141 9.01 -29.19 -7.05
C LYS A 141 8.45 -29.55 -5.69
N CYS A 142 7.38 -30.34 -5.68
CA CYS A 142 6.90 -31.01 -4.48
C CYS A 142 7.77 -32.23 -4.16
N ASP A 143 7.92 -32.54 -2.87
CA ASP A 143 8.66 -33.72 -2.43
C ASP A 143 7.92 -35.00 -2.87
N PRO A 144 8.51 -35.82 -3.76
CA PRO A 144 7.87 -37.06 -4.25
C PRO A 144 7.73 -38.14 -3.18
N ASP A 145 8.52 -38.08 -2.12
CA ASP A 145 8.50 -39.05 -1.02
C ASP A 145 7.52 -38.64 0.10
N ASP A 146 7.04 -37.40 0.12
CA ASP A 146 5.99 -36.95 1.04
C ASP A 146 4.60 -37.03 0.38
N LYS A 147 3.80 -38.01 0.84
CA LYS A 147 2.44 -38.22 0.32
C LYS A 147 1.57 -36.95 0.37
N LYS A 148 1.66 -36.13 1.44
CA LYS A 148 0.89 -34.90 1.58
C LYS A 148 1.33 -33.82 0.58
N GLU A 149 2.62 -33.76 0.27
CA GLU A 149 3.16 -32.87 -0.73
C GLU A 149 2.70 -33.30 -2.14
N MET A 150 2.69 -34.58 -2.43
CA MET A 150 2.19 -35.12 -3.71
C MET A 150 0.68 -34.84 -3.89
N GLU A 151 -0.12 -34.85 -2.83
CA GLU A 151 -1.53 -34.44 -2.88
C GLU A 151 -1.69 -32.94 -3.24
N LYS A 152 -0.66 -32.11 -3.03
CA LYS A 152 -0.60 -30.70 -3.36
C LYS A 152 0.03 -30.39 -4.72
N ALA A 153 0.72 -31.34 -5.35
CA ALA A 153 1.47 -31.13 -6.58
C ALA A 153 0.65 -30.56 -7.76
N GLY A 154 -0.65 -30.83 -7.78
CA GLY A 154 -1.56 -30.29 -8.81
C GLY A 154 -2.26 -28.97 -8.45
N LYS A 155 -1.99 -28.42 -7.27
CA LYS A 155 -2.64 -27.23 -6.74
C LYS A 155 -1.81 -25.98 -7.04
N THR A 156 -2.47 -24.83 -7.09
CA THR A 156 -1.80 -23.53 -7.19
C THR A 156 -1.09 -23.20 -5.86
N LEU A 157 -0.18 -22.20 -5.87
CA LEU A 157 0.47 -21.74 -4.64
C LEU A 157 -0.55 -21.27 -3.60
N LEU A 158 -1.65 -20.61 -4.00
CA LEU A 158 -2.75 -20.28 -3.11
C LEU A 158 -3.39 -21.51 -2.49
N GLU A 159 -3.72 -22.49 -3.31
CA GLU A 159 -4.37 -23.73 -2.86
C GLU A 159 -3.41 -24.65 -2.08
N TYR A 160 -2.11 -24.39 -2.17
CA TYR A 160 -1.09 -25.06 -1.38
C TYR A 160 -1.21 -24.77 0.11
N ILE A 161 -1.71 -23.57 0.45
CA ILE A 161 -2.05 -23.19 1.82
C ILE A 161 -3.36 -23.88 2.21
N ASP A 162 -3.31 -24.73 3.21
CA ASP A 162 -4.47 -25.48 3.68
C ASP A 162 -5.49 -24.53 4.35
N ALA A 163 -6.76 -24.71 4.02
CA ALA A 163 -7.84 -24.02 4.71
C ALA A 163 -8.15 -24.68 6.06
N PRO A 164 -8.59 -23.92 7.08
CA PRO A 164 -9.04 -24.48 8.34
C PRO A 164 -10.15 -25.51 8.17
N VAL A 165 -10.08 -26.61 8.92
CA VAL A 165 -11.12 -27.63 8.96
C VAL A 165 -11.82 -27.55 10.30
N TRP A 166 -13.12 -27.35 10.27
CA TRP A 166 -13.97 -27.28 11.44
C TRP A 166 -14.63 -28.64 11.69
N LYS A 167 -14.44 -29.19 12.87
CA LYS A 167 -15.04 -30.47 13.26
C LYS A 167 -16.30 -30.21 14.07
N THR A 168 -17.47 -30.55 13.50
CA THR A 168 -18.76 -30.37 14.16
C THR A 168 -19.59 -31.64 14.05
N GLY A 169 -20.05 -32.20 15.17
CA GLY A 169 -21.03 -33.28 15.19
C GLY A 169 -20.71 -34.52 14.34
N GLY A 170 -19.40 -34.79 14.10
CA GLY A 170 -18.93 -35.93 13.31
C GLY A 170 -18.64 -35.65 11.83
N SER A 171 -18.78 -34.38 11.40
CA SER A 171 -18.46 -33.95 10.03
C SER A 171 -17.33 -32.93 10.02
N ASP A 172 -16.44 -33.03 9.03
CA ASP A 172 -15.41 -32.04 8.76
C ASP A 172 -15.96 -31.02 7.77
N ILE A 173 -15.97 -29.73 8.16
CA ILE A 173 -16.54 -28.61 7.38
C ILE A 173 -15.45 -27.57 7.14
N ARG A 174 -15.40 -27.02 5.93
CA ARG A 174 -14.55 -25.86 5.60
C ARG A 174 -15.34 -24.57 5.67
N GLY A 175 -14.71 -23.50 6.17
CA GLY A 175 -15.27 -22.16 6.12
C GLY A 175 -15.29 -21.62 4.68
N TYR A 176 -16.31 -20.83 4.37
CA TYR A 176 -16.42 -20.11 3.10
C TYR A 176 -16.68 -18.63 3.39
N SER A 177 -16.00 -17.78 2.66
CA SER A 177 -16.32 -16.36 2.56
C SER A 177 -17.02 -16.08 1.24
N VAL A 178 -17.74 -14.95 1.18
CA VAL A 178 -18.42 -14.49 -0.04
C VAL A 178 -17.71 -13.24 -0.49
N ASP A 179 -17.14 -13.25 -1.69
CA ASP A 179 -16.48 -12.09 -2.26
C ASP A 179 -17.50 -11.02 -2.73
N ALA A 180 -17.01 -9.85 -3.11
CA ALA A 180 -17.84 -8.73 -3.56
C ALA A 180 -18.71 -9.07 -4.80
N SER A 181 -18.40 -10.13 -5.54
CA SER A 181 -19.18 -10.64 -6.68
C SER A 181 -20.25 -11.65 -6.27
N GLY A 182 -20.34 -12.03 -4.98
CA GLY A 182 -21.26 -13.04 -4.46
C GLY A 182 -20.76 -14.48 -4.66
N LYS A 183 -19.49 -14.68 -5.06
CA LYS A 183 -18.90 -16.00 -5.23
C LYS A 183 -18.38 -16.51 -3.89
N HIS A 184 -18.74 -17.77 -3.57
CA HIS A 184 -18.20 -18.46 -2.40
C HIS A 184 -16.76 -18.89 -2.65
N THR A 185 -15.84 -18.42 -1.81
CA THR A 185 -14.43 -18.84 -1.81
C THR A 185 -14.11 -19.55 -0.50
N VAL A 186 -13.20 -20.51 -0.54
CA VAL A 186 -12.75 -21.20 0.68
C VAL A 186 -11.96 -20.21 1.53
N ASP A 187 -12.37 -20.04 2.78
CA ASP A 187 -11.69 -19.18 3.72
C ASP A 187 -10.34 -19.77 4.11
N ARG A 188 -9.25 -19.11 3.73
CA ARG A 188 -7.86 -19.51 3.97
C ARG A 188 -6.95 -18.31 4.13
N LEU A 189 -5.76 -18.54 4.64
CA LEU A 189 -4.70 -17.53 4.59
C LEU A 189 -4.31 -17.29 3.12
N GLU A 190 -4.29 -16.04 2.70
CA GLU A 190 -3.96 -15.62 1.36
C GLU A 190 -2.89 -14.52 1.44
N PRO A 191 -1.64 -14.79 1.00
CA PRO A 191 -0.62 -13.76 0.83
C PRO A 191 -1.04 -12.76 -0.26
N ASP A 192 -0.72 -11.50 -0.07
CA ASP A 192 -1.00 -10.49 -1.09
C ASP A 192 -0.20 -10.75 -2.37
N PHE A 193 1.01 -11.29 -2.24
CA PHE A 193 1.90 -11.53 -3.38
C PHE A 193 2.85 -12.68 -3.10
N VAL A 194 3.02 -13.56 -4.09
CA VAL A 194 4.05 -14.60 -4.11
C VAL A 194 4.65 -14.66 -5.50
N ALA A 195 5.97 -14.58 -5.58
CA ALA A 195 6.67 -14.81 -6.84
C ALA A 195 7.98 -15.59 -6.62
N THR A 196 8.47 -16.14 -7.70
CA THR A 196 9.75 -16.83 -7.73
C THR A 196 10.58 -16.35 -8.93
N TYR A 197 11.89 -16.38 -8.80
CA TYR A 197 12.76 -16.18 -9.95
C TYR A 197 14.06 -16.95 -9.80
N ARG A 198 14.73 -17.18 -10.91
CA ARG A 198 16.05 -17.79 -10.95
C ARG A 198 17.08 -16.71 -11.24
N ASP A 199 18.07 -16.61 -10.37
CA ASP A 199 19.27 -15.84 -10.61
C ASP A 199 20.32 -16.74 -11.26
N GLU A 200 20.52 -16.55 -12.56
CA GLU A 200 21.48 -17.37 -13.34
C GLU A 200 22.92 -17.06 -12.96
N GLU A 201 23.23 -15.80 -12.59
CA GLU A 201 24.57 -15.36 -12.21
C GLU A 201 24.98 -15.94 -10.85
N ALA A 202 24.09 -15.88 -9.88
CA ALA A 202 24.28 -16.47 -8.56
C ALA A 202 24.00 -17.98 -8.52
N ASN A 203 23.45 -18.56 -9.59
CA ASN A 203 22.92 -19.93 -9.65
C ASN A 203 21.99 -20.26 -8.47
N ALA A 204 21.15 -19.32 -8.11
CA ALA A 204 20.22 -19.40 -7.00
C ALA A 204 18.77 -19.21 -7.46
N CYS A 205 17.83 -19.87 -6.80
CA CYS A 205 16.41 -19.58 -6.93
C CYS A 205 15.96 -18.73 -5.73
N HIS A 206 14.95 -17.91 -5.95
CA HIS A 206 14.38 -17.03 -4.94
C HIS A 206 12.88 -17.27 -4.83
N PHE A 207 12.37 -17.37 -3.60
CA PHE A 207 10.98 -17.45 -3.26
C PHE A 207 10.63 -16.21 -2.44
N VAL A 208 9.75 -15.37 -2.97
CA VAL A 208 9.45 -14.04 -2.43
C VAL A 208 7.99 -14.00 -1.98
N ILE A 209 7.76 -13.65 -0.73
CA ILE A 209 6.43 -13.43 -0.15
C ILE A 209 6.36 -11.95 0.25
N LEU A 210 5.44 -11.21 -0.34
CA LEU A 210 5.22 -9.81 0.01
C LEU A 210 3.79 -9.62 0.50
N ASP A 211 3.65 -8.71 1.45
CA ASP A 211 2.37 -8.21 1.92
C ASP A 211 2.36 -6.70 1.69
N ALA A 212 1.42 -6.27 0.87
CA ALA A 212 1.30 -4.89 0.43
C ALA A 212 0.54 -4.07 1.48
N LYS A 213 1.20 -3.14 2.13
CA LYS A 213 0.58 -2.29 3.15
C LYS A 213 0.65 -0.83 2.77
N TYR A 214 -0.48 -0.17 2.81
CA TYR A 214 -0.55 1.28 2.60
C TYR A 214 -0.47 1.99 3.95
N TYR A 215 0.72 1.88 4.59
CA TYR A 215 1.01 2.47 5.90
C TYR A 215 2.14 3.50 5.78
N CYS A 216 2.17 4.45 6.68
CA CYS A 216 3.22 5.47 6.78
C CYS A 216 3.81 5.44 8.21
N PRO A 217 4.65 4.43 8.54
CA PRO A 217 5.23 4.33 9.88
C PRO A 217 6.17 5.50 10.17
N ARG A 218 6.16 5.95 11.43
CA ARG A 218 7.00 7.03 11.94
C ARG A 218 7.76 6.56 13.16
N VAL A 219 8.99 7.06 13.31
CA VAL A 219 9.83 6.80 14.49
C VAL A 219 10.05 8.11 15.23
N GLU A 220 9.49 8.23 16.42
CA GLU A 220 9.59 9.42 17.27
C GLU A 220 9.91 9.02 18.69
N GLY A 221 10.92 9.65 19.32
CA GLY A 221 11.29 9.38 20.71
C GLY A 221 11.61 7.91 21.03
N GLY A 222 12.15 7.16 20.06
CA GLY A 222 12.46 5.73 20.21
C GLY A 222 11.22 4.81 20.15
N ARG A 223 10.08 5.32 19.69
CA ARG A 223 8.84 4.56 19.48
C ARG A 223 8.48 4.56 18.01
N ILE A 224 7.87 3.48 17.56
CA ILE A 224 7.32 3.37 16.21
C ILE A 224 5.79 3.45 16.30
N SER A 225 5.17 4.15 15.34
CA SER A 225 3.73 4.29 15.17
C SER A 225 3.35 4.14 13.70
N GLY A 226 2.10 3.80 13.40
CA GLY A 226 1.62 3.60 12.02
C GLY A 226 2.25 2.41 11.30
N GLN A 227 2.91 1.50 12.00
CA GLN A 227 3.49 0.27 11.46
C GLN A 227 2.43 -0.83 11.28
N PRO A 228 2.69 -1.87 10.46
CA PRO A 228 1.89 -3.08 10.43
C PRO A 228 1.70 -3.68 11.84
N GLY A 229 0.48 -4.06 12.18
CA GLY A 229 0.15 -4.59 13.50
C GLY A 229 0.73 -6.00 13.74
N VAL A 230 0.73 -6.43 15.01
CA VAL A 230 1.18 -7.79 15.39
C VAL A 230 0.43 -8.88 14.63
N GLY A 231 -0.85 -8.67 14.31
CA GLY A 231 -1.63 -9.60 13.49
C GLY A 231 -1.08 -9.75 12.08
N ASP A 232 -0.66 -8.64 11.43
CA ASP A 232 -0.06 -8.66 10.10
C ASP A 232 1.31 -9.36 10.14
N VAL A 233 2.14 -9.03 11.13
CA VAL A 233 3.45 -9.66 11.34
C VAL A 233 3.30 -11.19 11.49
N ASN A 234 2.38 -11.64 12.33
CA ASN A 234 2.15 -13.07 12.53
C ASN A 234 1.64 -13.75 11.26
N LYS A 235 0.74 -13.11 10.48
CA LYS A 235 0.26 -13.64 9.21
C LYS A 235 1.42 -13.86 8.23
N GLN A 236 2.34 -12.92 8.13
CA GLN A 236 3.50 -13.02 7.24
C GLN A 236 4.39 -14.23 7.57
N PHE A 237 4.64 -14.48 8.84
CA PHE A 237 5.35 -15.69 9.26
C PHE A 237 4.55 -16.97 9.00
N LEU A 238 3.23 -16.94 9.20
CA LEU A 238 2.35 -18.07 8.91
C LEU A 238 2.32 -18.40 7.42
N TYR A 239 2.38 -17.43 6.52
CA TYR A 239 2.50 -17.66 5.07
C TYR A 239 3.78 -18.43 4.75
N GLN A 240 4.92 -18.00 5.29
CA GLN A 240 6.19 -18.70 5.10
C GLN A 240 6.16 -20.13 5.66
N LEU A 241 5.58 -20.34 6.84
CA LEU A 241 5.40 -21.66 7.43
C LEU A 241 4.52 -22.57 6.58
N ALA A 242 3.45 -22.03 5.99
CA ALA A 242 2.54 -22.79 5.13
C ALA A 242 3.27 -23.36 3.90
N TYR A 243 4.26 -22.65 3.38
CA TYR A 243 5.13 -23.12 2.30
C TYR A 243 6.36 -23.91 2.80
N GLY A 244 6.54 -24.08 4.10
CA GLY A 244 7.78 -24.58 4.70
C GLY A 244 8.27 -25.92 4.13
N LYS A 245 7.37 -26.85 3.81
CA LYS A 245 7.74 -28.14 3.19
C LYS A 245 8.21 -27.97 1.75
N LEU A 246 7.47 -27.19 0.94
CA LEU A 246 7.83 -26.87 -0.44
C LEU A 246 9.20 -26.18 -0.48
N ILE A 247 9.39 -25.18 0.37
CA ILE A 247 10.65 -24.46 0.52
C ILE A 247 11.76 -25.41 0.92
N GLY A 248 11.58 -26.18 2.00
CA GLY A 248 12.60 -27.09 2.54
C GLY A 248 13.02 -28.18 1.56
N TYR A 249 12.10 -28.72 0.76
CA TYR A 249 12.44 -29.66 -0.30
C TYR A 249 13.31 -29.00 -1.38
N ASN A 250 12.91 -27.85 -1.90
CA ASN A 250 13.65 -27.16 -2.96
C ASN A 250 15.01 -26.63 -2.47
N GLN A 251 15.15 -26.26 -1.20
CA GLN A 251 16.44 -25.92 -0.59
C GLN A 251 17.41 -27.11 -0.57
N LYS A 252 16.91 -28.33 -0.34
CA LYS A 252 17.73 -29.56 -0.39
C LYS A 252 18.15 -29.94 -1.81
N GLN A 253 17.36 -29.58 -2.82
CA GLN A 253 17.66 -29.87 -4.22
C GLN A 253 18.58 -28.83 -4.88
N GLY A 254 18.69 -27.65 -4.31
CA GLY A 254 19.50 -26.55 -4.81
C GLY A 254 19.47 -25.37 -3.87
N GLN A 255 20.03 -24.23 -4.31
CA GLN A 255 19.99 -23.02 -3.53
C GLN A 255 18.65 -22.33 -3.75
N LEU A 256 17.77 -22.35 -2.74
CA LEU A 256 16.53 -21.56 -2.69
C LEU A 256 16.60 -20.58 -1.53
N ASN A 257 16.64 -19.29 -1.84
CA ASN A 257 16.59 -18.21 -0.86
C ASN A 257 15.14 -17.76 -0.66
N VAL A 258 14.75 -17.53 0.58
CA VAL A 258 13.40 -17.10 0.94
C VAL A 258 13.46 -15.66 1.41
N HIS A 259 12.58 -14.82 0.86
CA HIS A 259 12.46 -13.41 1.18
C HIS A 259 11.03 -13.11 1.60
N ASN A 260 10.91 -12.50 2.77
CA ASN A 260 9.62 -12.18 3.36
C ASN A 260 9.61 -10.71 3.76
N ALA A 261 8.65 -9.92 3.23
CA ALA A 261 8.66 -8.49 3.45
C ALA A 261 7.26 -7.85 3.41
N PHE A 262 7.12 -6.75 4.15
CA PHE A 262 6.11 -5.73 3.89
C PHE A 262 6.61 -4.73 2.87
N VAL A 263 5.73 -4.33 1.94
CA VAL A 263 6.03 -3.29 0.95
C VAL A 263 5.09 -2.11 1.15
N LEU A 264 5.68 -0.96 1.49
CA LEU A 264 5.00 0.28 1.81
C LEU A 264 5.34 1.37 0.78
N PRO A 265 4.43 2.29 0.48
CA PRO A 265 4.78 3.48 -0.28
C PRO A 265 5.74 4.36 0.53
N ARG A 266 6.77 4.90 -0.14
CA ARG A 266 7.66 5.87 0.50
C ARG A 266 6.90 7.16 0.78
N PRO A 267 7.10 7.79 1.96
CA PRO A 267 6.53 9.11 2.23
C PRO A 267 6.99 10.13 1.18
N PHE A 268 6.08 10.95 0.66
CA PHE A 268 6.37 11.89 -0.43
C PHE A 268 7.48 12.90 -0.11
N LYS A 269 7.60 13.32 1.14
CA LYS A 269 8.67 14.23 1.60
C LYS A 269 10.08 13.65 1.42
N ASP A 270 10.19 12.34 1.34
CA ASP A 270 11.45 11.60 1.20
C ASP A 270 11.65 11.05 -0.23
N SER A 271 10.77 11.44 -1.16
CA SER A 271 10.87 11.02 -2.55
C SER A 271 12.10 11.68 -3.18
N ILE A 272 13.09 10.87 -3.50
CA ILE A 272 14.26 11.31 -4.25
C ILE A 272 13.86 11.31 -5.73
N PRO A 273 14.04 12.41 -6.48
CA PRO A 273 13.86 12.39 -7.92
C PRO A 273 14.86 11.39 -8.50
N THR A 274 14.40 10.18 -8.78
CA THR A 274 15.25 9.17 -9.40
C THR A 274 15.17 9.31 -10.91
N ASN A 275 16.27 9.75 -11.53
CA ASN A 275 16.48 9.70 -12.99
C ASN A 275 16.59 8.26 -13.53
N THR A 276 16.28 7.24 -12.73
CA THR A 276 16.35 5.84 -13.13
C THR A 276 15.04 5.42 -13.78
N GLU A 277 15.07 5.32 -15.10
CA GLU A 277 13.89 5.03 -15.95
C GLU A 277 13.21 3.67 -15.67
N ARG A 278 13.71 2.80 -14.80
CA ARG A 278 13.24 1.40 -14.69
C ARG A 278 13.17 0.77 -13.30
N GLY A 279 13.40 1.45 -12.20
CA GLY A 279 13.41 0.82 -10.87
C GLY A 279 12.31 1.32 -9.93
N LEU A 280 12.02 0.56 -8.87
CA LEU A 280 11.13 0.95 -7.76
C LEU A 280 11.88 1.63 -6.61
N SER A 281 13.20 1.75 -6.71
CA SER A 281 14.10 2.38 -5.73
C SER A 281 13.82 1.94 -4.27
N PRO A 282 13.80 0.63 -3.98
CA PRO A 282 13.48 0.14 -2.65
C PRO A 282 14.51 0.58 -1.62
N THR A 283 14.03 0.81 -0.38
CA THR A 283 14.90 1.06 0.78
C THR A 283 14.34 0.32 1.99
N THR A 284 15.20 -0.22 2.85
CA THR A 284 14.77 -0.83 4.08
C THR A 284 14.41 0.25 5.10
N PHE A 285 13.19 0.20 5.61
CA PHE A 285 12.76 1.01 6.75
C PHE A 285 13.11 0.34 8.08
N ALA A 286 12.80 -0.95 8.21
CA ALA A 286 12.98 -1.71 9.43
C ALA A 286 13.07 -3.21 9.14
N LYS A 287 13.51 -3.96 10.16
CA LYS A 287 13.42 -5.41 10.22
C LYS A 287 12.63 -5.80 11.46
N VAL A 288 11.82 -6.82 11.32
CA VAL A 288 10.96 -7.34 12.38
C VAL A 288 11.25 -8.81 12.59
N TRP A 289 11.38 -9.23 13.83
CA TRP A 289 11.48 -10.63 14.20
C TRP A 289 10.59 -10.93 15.40
N VAL A 290 10.21 -12.18 15.55
CA VAL A 290 9.43 -12.67 16.69
C VAL A 290 10.07 -13.97 17.15
N ASP A 291 10.57 -14.00 18.37
CA ASP A 291 11.40 -15.10 18.91
C ASP A 291 10.72 -16.47 18.84
N ILE A 292 9.40 -16.51 18.98
CA ILE A 292 8.65 -17.79 18.91
C ILE A 292 8.80 -18.49 17.55
N PHE A 293 9.12 -17.77 16.49
CA PHE A 293 9.35 -18.36 15.17
C PHE A 293 10.79 -18.81 14.96
N ALA A 294 11.73 -18.33 15.76
CA ALA A 294 13.16 -18.66 15.61
C ALA A 294 13.44 -20.18 15.76
N ASP A 295 12.67 -20.86 16.60
CA ASP A 295 12.84 -22.30 16.83
C ASP A 295 12.23 -23.19 15.72
N ILE A 296 11.34 -22.61 14.91
CA ILE A 296 10.57 -23.38 13.90
C ILE A 296 10.86 -22.97 12.46
N MET A 297 11.56 -21.86 12.24
CA MET A 297 11.92 -21.38 10.91
C MET A 297 13.38 -20.98 10.85
N PRO A 298 14.13 -21.41 9.83
CA PRO A 298 15.53 -21.06 9.66
C PRO A 298 15.73 -19.55 9.35
N CYS A 299 14.72 -18.88 8.77
CA CYS A 299 14.71 -17.45 8.53
C CYS A 299 13.45 -16.86 9.17
N CYS A 300 13.61 -16.21 10.33
CA CYS A 300 12.54 -15.60 11.11
C CYS A 300 12.60 -14.06 11.08
N GLU A 301 13.25 -13.50 10.08
CA GLU A 301 13.35 -12.06 9.87
C GLU A 301 12.41 -11.63 8.74
N LEU A 302 11.64 -10.58 9.02
CA LEU A 302 10.72 -9.95 8.09
C LEU A 302 11.21 -8.53 7.79
N SER A 303 11.45 -8.21 6.53
CA SER A 303 11.86 -6.87 6.13
C SER A 303 10.65 -5.96 5.93
N VAL A 304 10.82 -4.67 6.23
CA VAL A 304 9.85 -3.62 5.94
C VAL A 304 10.49 -2.67 4.94
N LEU A 305 9.97 -2.63 3.73
CA LEU A 305 10.53 -1.90 2.61
C LEU A 305 9.65 -0.71 2.24
N TYR A 306 10.30 0.41 1.94
CA TYR A 306 9.69 1.49 1.19
C TYR A 306 10.03 1.35 -0.30
N VAL A 307 9.05 1.59 -1.15
CA VAL A 307 9.23 1.71 -2.61
C VAL A 307 8.69 3.05 -3.09
N ASP A 308 9.12 3.48 -4.27
CA ASP A 308 8.56 4.64 -4.92
C ASP A 308 7.12 4.35 -5.37
N GLY A 309 6.15 4.82 -4.58
CA GLY A 309 4.73 4.57 -4.80
C GLY A 309 4.20 5.25 -6.06
N VAL A 310 4.71 6.43 -6.40
CA VAL A 310 4.34 7.14 -7.64
C VAL A 310 4.79 6.33 -8.85
N ARG A 311 6.02 5.85 -8.81
CA ARG A 311 6.58 5.04 -9.89
C ARG A 311 5.86 3.71 -10.06
N LEU A 312 5.51 3.03 -8.96
CA LEU A 312 4.75 1.79 -9.01
C LEU A 312 3.37 2.00 -9.66
N LEU A 313 2.66 3.04 -9.23
CA LEU A 313 1.34 3.37 -9.80
C LEU A 313 1.43 3.82 -11.25
N ASP A 314 2.46 4.58 -11.64
CA ASP A 314 2.72 4.92 -13.05
C ASP A 314 2.95 3.68 -13.90
N CYS A 315 3.77 2.73 -13.42
CA CYS A 315 3.95 1.44 -14.09
C CYS A 315 2.63 0.68 -14.24
N TYR A 316 1.83 0.62 -13.18
CA TYR A 316 0.54 -0.06 -13.19
C TYR A 316 -0.43 0.54 -14.21
N VAL A 317 -0.60 1.87 -14.22
CA VAL A 317 -1.51 2.58 -15.13
C VAL A 317 -1.07 2.44 -16.58
N ARG A 318 0.23 2.49 -16.85
CA ARG A 318 0.79 2.33 -18.21
C ARG A 318 0.93 0.89 -18.66
N GLY A 319 0.62 -0.09 -17.82
CA GLY A 319 0.81 -1.51 -18.14
C GLY A 319 2.28 -1.89 -18.29
N ILE A 320 3.17 -1.22 -17.55
CA ILE A 320 4.60 -1.55 -17.51
C ILE A 320 4.80 -2.58 -16.40
N PHE A 321 5.04 -3.80 -16.78
CA PHE A 321 5.27 -4.91 -15.87
C PHE A 321 6.76 -5.25 -15.76
N ASP A 322 7.13 -5.95 -14.70
CA ASP A 322 8.49 -6.47 -14.54
C ASP A 322 8.89 -7.31 -15.75
N ASP A 323 10.14 -7.23 -16.13
CA ASP A 323 10.66 -7.94 -17.30
C ASP A 323 10.83 -9.44 -17.04
N ASP A 324 11.19 -10.22 -18.05
CA ASP A 324 11.40 -11.67 -17.92
C ASP A 324 12.63 -12.02 -17.04
N LYS A 325 13.47 -11.03 -16.76
CA LYS A 325 14.61 -11.15 -15.83
C LYS A 325 14.26 -10.76 -14.40
N HIS A 326 13.01 -10.34 -14.17
CA HIS A 326 12.53 -9.88 -12.86
C HIS A 326 13.36 -8.75 -12.26
N SER A 327 13.71 -7.74 -13.07
CA SER A 327 14.62 -6.67 -12.67
C SER A 327 14.11 -5.87 -11.47
N MET A 328 12.82 -5.54 -11.43
CA MET A 328 12.20 -4.83 -10.29
C MET A 328 12.15 -5.71 -9.03
N LEU A 329 11.79 -6.98 -9.18
CA LEU A 329 11.74 -7.93 -8.06
C LEU A 329 13.14 -8.22 -7.51
N ARG A 330 14.16 -8.33 -8.38
CA ARG A 330 15.58 -8.47 -7.98
C ARG A 330 16.08 -7.24 -7.22
N GLU A 331 15.67 -6.05 -7.60
CA GLU A 331 16.01 -4.82 -6.89
C GLU A 331 15.46 -4.86 -5.45
N LEU A 332 14.19 -5.26 -5.26
CA LEU A 332 13.61 -5.46 -3.93
C LEU A 332 14.39 -6.49 -3.10
N VAL A 333 14.64 -7.66 -3.67
CA VAL A 333 15.36 -8.75 -3.01
C VAL A 333 16.80 -8.37 -2.70
N GLY A 334 17.47 -7.61 -3.57
CA GLY A 334 18.82 -7.12 -3.34
C GLY A 334 18.93 -6.28 -2.07
N VAL A 335 17.97 -5.40 -1.82
CA VAL A 335 17.93 -4.60 -0.58
C VAL A 335 17.68 -5.48 0.64
N ILE A 336 16.79 -6.46 0.57
CA ILE A 336 16.55 -7.42 1.67
C ILE A 336 17.83 -8.17 2.03
N SER A 337 18.57 -8.64 1.03
CA SER A 337 19.77 -9.48 1.22
C SER A 337 20.96 -8.70 1.76
N LEU A 338 21.22 -7.49 1.25
CA LEU A 338 22.33 -6.64 1.70
C LEU A 338 22.27 -6.29 3.20
N ASP A 339 21.07 -6.15 3.73
CA ASP A 339 20.87 -5.83 5.14
C ASP A 339 21.00 -7.07 6.03
N SER A 340 20.74 -8.27 5.52
CA SER A 340 20.93 -9.52 6.26
C SER A 340 22.43 -9.79 6.51
N ASP A 341 23.30 -9.48 5.54
CA ASP A 341 24.74 -9.64 5.68
C ASP A 341 25.35 -8.68 6.70
N LYS A 342 24.87 -7.43 6.76
CA LYS A 342 25.32 -6.46 7.76
C LYS A 342 24.96 -6.85 9.19
N ALA A 343 23.77 -7.45 9.39
CA ALA A 343 23.32 -7.92 10.68
C ALA A 343 24.12 -9.14 11.20
N SER A 344 24.60 -10.00 10.30
CA SER A 344 25.43 -11.16 10.63
C SER A 344 26.87 -10.76 11.03
N MET A 345 27.44 -9.76 10.39
CA MET A 345 28.77 -9.23 10.73
C MET A 345 28.82 -8.48 12.08
N GLY A 346 27.69 -7.87 12.51
CA GLY A 346 27.61 -7.14 13.77
C GLY A 346 27.53 -8.03 15.01
N LYS A 347 27.11 -9.29 14.90
CA LYS A 347 27.05 -10.25 16.01
C LYS A 347 28.38 -10.92 16.35
N GLY A 348 29.40 -10.79 15.50
CA GLY A 348 30.74 -11.35 15.71
C GLY A 348 31.73 -10.47 16.48
N ALA A 349 31.40 -9.21 16.80
CA ALA A 349 32.34 -8.25 17.39
C ALA A 349 32.06 -7.91 18.86
N GLY A 350 31.15 -8.62 19.54
CA GLY A 350 30.71 -8.34 20.91
C GLY A 350 31.09 -9.41 21.95
N GLY A 351 32.21 -10.08 21.80
CA GLY A 351 32.70 -11.02 22.79
C GLY A 351 34.13 -10.69 23.15
N ASP A 352 34.34 -9.86 24.15
CA ASP A 352 35.42 -9.88 25.13
C ASP A 352 35.51 -8.50 25.83
N ALA A 353 34.77 -8.34 26.92
CA ALA A 353 35.15 -7.40 27.95
C ALA A 353 35.07 -8.20 29.26
N GLN A 354 36.22 -8.77 29.61
CA GLN A 354 36.52 -9.37 30.90
C GLN A 354 36.40 -8.33 32.03
N ASP A 355 35.93 -8.85 33.13
CA ASP A 355 36.13 -8.43 34.53
C ASP A 355 37.30 -7.49 34.77
N VAL A 356 37.03 -6.35 35.42
CA VAL A 356 37.68 -5.89 36.63
C VAL A 356 36.71 -5.04 37.47
#